data_2a5dea7d0236f9ea2cedb1d5034b82cc
#
_entry.id   2a5dea7d0236f9ea2cedb1d5034b82cc
#
_cell.length_a   1.000
_cell.length_b   1.000
_cell.length_c   1.000
_cell.angle_alpha   90.00
_cell.angle_beta   90.00
_cell.angle_gamma   90.00
#
_symmetry.space_group_name_H-M   'P 1'
#
loop_
_entity.id
_entity.type
_entity.pdbx_description
1 polymer ?
#
loop_
_entity_poly.entity_id
_entity_poly.type
_entity_poly.pdbx_seq_one_letter_code
_entity_poly.pdbx_strand_id
1 'polypeptide(L)'
;MEWNKVIRYLAYTLELLVLFMLQETPGLLPPLFGARPVLLFPAVITIAMFETEIPALAFGVVGGLFCDFGLSGTLGFHALVLGVLCFFISLLVRVYLQSNIATALLTGIVGIGLTVCLQWFFLYFFRYSHPSYAFTHHYLPKYLYTLLFLPLVYFLNRGLSQALRPQEESRL
;
A
#
# COMPACT_ATOMS: atom_id res chain seq x y z
N MET A 1 27.94 -1.41 6.31
CA MET A 1 26.87 -2.29 5.81
C MET A 1 25.50 -2.00 6.45
N GLU A 2 25.42 -1.64 7.72
CA GLU A 2 24.18 -1.27 8.42
C GLU A 2 23.58 0.09 7.98
N TRP A 3 24.45 1.08 7.67
CA TRP A 3 24.02 2.44 7.33
C TRP A 3 23.11 2.52 6.10
N ASN A 4 23.37 1.75 5.06
CA ASN A 4 22.55 1.76 3.85
C ASN A 4 21.14 1.20 4.10
N LYS A 5 21.00 0.23 5.02
CA LYS A 5 19.69 -0.28 5.43
C LYS A 5 18.92 0.78 6.23
N VAL A 6 19.60 1.47 7.13
CA VAL A 6 18.99 2.55 7.93
C VAL A 6 18.53 3.70 7.03
N ILE A 7 19.36 4.14 6.09
CA ILE A 7 19.02 5.21 5.14
C ILE A 7 17.82 4.77 4.29
N ARG A 8 17.76 3.53 3.82
CA ARG A 8 16.67 2.99 3.04
C ARG A 8 15.35 2.97 3.83
N TYR A 9 15.37 2.54 5.08
CA TYR A 9 14.18 2.53 5.94
C TYR A 9 13.71 3.94 6.29
N LEU A 10 14.64 4.88 6.50
CA LEU A 10 14.31 6.28 6.67
C LEU A 10 13.67 6.87 5.39
N ALA A 11 14.19 6.53 4.21
CA ALA A 11 13.63 6.97 2.94
C ALA A 11 12.19 6.46 2.74
N TYR A 12 11.92 5.17 3.02
CA TYR A 12 10.56 4.63 2.96
C TYR A 12 9.63 5.25 4.00
N THR A 13 10.12 5.50 5.21
CA THR A 13 9.31 6.19 6.23
C THR A 13 8.96 7.60 5.80
N LEU A 14 9.93 8.33 5.23
CA LEU A 14 9.72 9.68 4.70
C LEU A 14 8.73 9.66 3.53
N GLU A 15 8.87 8.68 2.63
CA GLU A 15 7.93 8.48 1.51
C GLU A 15 6.49 8.28 2.00
N LEU A 16 6.28 7.37 2.96
CA LEU A 16 4.95 7.12 3.54
C LEU A 16 4.38 8.38 4.20
N LEU A 17 5.22 9.16 4.89
CA LEU A 17 4.80 10.40 5.52
C LEU A 17 4.42 11.45 4.48
N VAL A 18 5.21 11.61 3.42
CA VAL A 18 4.90 12.52 2.30
C VAL A 18 3.61 12.12 1.60
N LEU A 19 3.44 10.84 1.29
CA LEU A 19 2.22 10.33 0.64
C LEU A 19 0.99 10.50 1.54
N PHE A 20 1.14 10.31 2.85
CA PHE A 20 0.10 10.60 3.82
C PHE A 20 -0.29 12.08 3.81
N MET A 21 0.68 13.00 3.85
CA MET A 21 0.43 14.44 3.77
C MET A 21 -0.26 14.83 2.45
N LEU A 22 0.18 14.26 1.32
CA LEU A 22 -0.45 14.48 0.01
C LEU A 22 -1.89 13.98 -0.03
N GLN A 23 -2.15 12.82 0.56
CA GLN A 23 -3.49 12.21 0.62
C GLN A 23 -4.46 13.03 1.46
N GLU A 24 -4.00 13.55 2.61
CA GLU A 24 -4.84 14.32 3.55
C GLU A 24 -5.00 15.80 3.14
N THR A 25 -4.17 16.33 2.21
CA THR A 25 -4.26 17.72 1.78
C THR A 25 -5.54 17.98 0.98
N PRO A 26 -6.45 18.86 1.46
CA PRO A 26 -7.69 19.15 0.76
C PRO A 26 -7.41 19.83 -0.61
N GLY A 27 -8.09 19.37 -1.65
CA GLY A 27 -8.02 19.98 -2.99
C GLY A 27 -6.83 19.55 -3.86
N LEU A 28 -5.84 18.84 -3.33
CA LEU A 28 -4.70 18.37 -4.12
C LEU A 28 -5.10 17.21 -5.05
N LEU A 29 -5.85 16.25 -4.53
CA LEU A 29 -6.38 15.13 -5.30
C LEU A 29 -7.89 15.34 -5.49
N PRO A 30 -8.35 15.65 -6.71
CA PRO A 30 -9.77 15.84 -6.97
C PRO A 30 -10.53 14.52 -6.74
N PRO A 31 -11.67 14.54 -6.06
CA PRO A 31 -12.46 13.34 -5.87
C PRO A 31 -13.05 12.89 -7.22
N LEU A 32 -12.76 11.68 -7.64
CA LEU A 32 -13.41 11.04 -8.79
C LEU A 32 -14.64 10.29 -8.29
N PHE A 33 -15.82 10.68 -8.79
CA PHE A 33 -17.10 10.12 -8.33
C PHE A 33 -17.31 10.17 -6.80
N GLY A 34 -16.77 11.19 -6.15
CA GLY A 34 -16.84 11.34 -4.68
C GLY A 34 -15.85 10.48 -3.88
N ALA A 35 -15.03 9.67 -4.55
CA ALA A 35 -14.00 8.85 -3.91
C ALA A 35 -12.61 9.47 -4.06
N ARG A 36 -11.81 9.43 -2.99
CA ARG A 36 -10.39 9.84 -2.99
C ARG A 36 -9.48 8.61 -3.04
N PRO A 37 -8.35 8.67 -3.77
CA PRO A 37 -7.41 7.57 -3.82
C PRO A 37 -6.68 7.42 -2.47
N VAL A 38 -6.28 6.20 -2.15
CA VAL A 38 -5.45 5.92 -0.97
C VAL A 38 -4.04 5.60 -1.42
N LEU A 39 -3.18 6.63 -1.46
CA LEU A 39 -1.80 6.51 -1.96
C LEU A 39 -0.92 5.59 -1.11
N LEU A 40 -1.26 5.42 0.16
CA LEU A 40 -0.53 4.56 1.08
C LEU A 40 -0.66 3.06 0.73
N PHE A 41 -1.77 2.61 0.14
CA PHE A 41 -1.95 1.20 -0.24
C PHE A 41 -0.91 0.75 -1.29
N PRO A 42 -0.80 1.41 -2.47
CA PRO A 42 0.24 1.06 -3.42
C PRO A 42 1.65 1.25 -2.87
N ALA A 43 1.89 2.22 -1.97
CA ALA A 43 3.20 2.45 -1.38
C ALA A 43 3.66 1.25 -0.53
N VAL A 44 2.86 0.82 0.44
CA VAL A 44 3.26 -0.31 1.31
C VAL A 44 3.37 -1.62 0.54
N ILE A 45 2.49 -1.86 -0.46
CA ILE A 45 2.54 -3.05 -1.31
C ILE A 45 3.84 -3.08 -2.14
N THR A 46 4.21 -1.94 -2.73
CA THR A 46 5.44 -1.88 -3.53
C THR A 46 6.70 -1.94 -2.66
N ILE A 47 6.72 -1.34 -1.47
CA ILE A 47 7.80 -1.51 -0.49
C ILE A 47 7.95 -3.00 -0.13
N ALA A 48 6.83 -3.70 0.12
CA ALA A 48 6.85 -5.11 0.46
C ALA A 48 7.46 -6.01 -0.63
N MET A 49 7.40 -5.60 -1.90
CA MET A 49 8.02 -6.33 -3.01
C MET A 49 9.55 -6.22 -3.00
N PHE A 50 10.09 -5.15 -2.42
CA PHE A 50 11.53 -4.89 -2.41
C PHE A 50 12.20 -5.23 -1.10
N GLU A 51 11.44 -5.45 -0.01
CA GLU A 51 11.97 -5.73 1.32
C GLU A 51 11.69 -7.17 1.75
N THR A 52 12.43 -7.62 2.77
CA THR A 52 12.19 -8.93 3.41
C THR A 52 10.93 -8.90 4.27
N GLU A 53 10.44 -10.09 4.67
CA GLU A 53 9.13 -10.28 5.27
C GLU A 53 8.89 -9.45 6.54
N ILE A 54 9.91 -9.33 7.41
CA ILE A 54 9.79 -8.60 8.68
C ILE A 54 9.72 -7.08 8.46
N PRO A 55 10.62 -6.44 7.69
CA PRO A 55 10.44 -5.03 7.32
C PRO A 55 9.16 -4.76 6.53
N ALA A 56 8.79 -5.65 5.61
CA ALA A 56 7.55 -5.52 4.84
C ALA A 56 6.32 -5.47 5.75
N LEU A 57 6.25 -6.37 6.74
CA LEU A 57 5.21 -6.36 7.76
C LEU A 57 5.23 -5.03 8.54
N ALA A 58 6.40 -4.58 8.99
CA ALA A 58 6.55 -3.35 9.77
C ALA A 58 6.05 -2.12 8.97
N PHE A 59 6.46 -1.97 7.70
CA PHE A 59 6.00 -0.87 6.84
C PHE A 59 4.51 -0.99 6.51
N GLY A 60 3.99 -2.21 6.35
CA GLY A 60 2.56 -2.46 6.19
C GLY A 60 1.75 -1.99 7.40
N VAL A 61 2.23 -2.29 8.62
CA VAL A 61 1.61 -1.83 9.87
C VAL A 61 1.67 -0.30 9.99
N VAL A 62 2.84 0.31 9.76
CA VAL A 62 3.02 1.77 9.85
C VAL A 62 2.14 2.49 8.82
N GLY A 63 2.16 2.07 7.56
CA GLY A 63 1.31 2.66 6.52
C GLY A 63 -0.18 2.44 6.79
N GLY A 64 -0.55 1.27 7.34
CA GLY A 64 -1.92 0.99 7.77
C GLY A 64 -2.37 1.86 8.93
N LEU A 65 -1.50 2.14 9.91
CA LEU A 65 -1.79 3.11 10.98
C LEU A 65 -2.03 4.51 10.43
N PHE A 66 -1.21 4.97 9.47
CA PHE A 66 -1.46 6.26 8.81
C PHE A 66 -2.82 6.28 8.10
N CYS A 67 -3.21 5.18 7.44
CA CYS A 67 -4.55 5.06 6.86
C CYS A 67 -5.65 5.10 7.92
N ASP A 68 -5.47 4.45 9.07
CA ASP A 68 -6.44 4.44 10.16
C ASP A 68 -6.62 5.84 10.76
N PHE A 69 -5.56 6.63 10.86
CA PHE A 69 -5.64 8.02 11.31
C PHE A 69 -6.35 8.93 10.30
N GLY A 70 -6.09 8.78 9.00
CA GLY A 70 -6.67 9.63 7.95
C GLY A 70 -8.10 9.24 7.57
N LEU A 71 -8.40 7.95 7.49
CA LEU A 71 -9.70 7.45 7.02
C LEU A 71 -10.79 7.35 8.12
N SER A 72 -10.45 7.64 9.36
CA SER A 72 -11.29 7.73 10.56
C SER A 72 -12.30 6.59 10.83
N GLY A 73 -12.23 6.00 11.99
CA GLY A 73 -13.29 5.22 12.62
C GLY A 73 -12.91 3.81 13.09
N THR A 74 -11.83 3.21 12.62
CA THR A 74 -11.41 1.87 13.04
C THR A 74 -9.89 1.83 13.20
N LEU A 75 -9.41 2.26 14.36
CA LEU A 75 -7.98 2.17 14.70
C LEU A 75 -7.52 0.71 14.68
N GLY A 76 -6.47 0.45 13.90
CA GLY A 76 -5.81 -0.85 13.83
C GLY A 76 -6.31 -1.79 12.73
N PHE A 77 -7.43 -1.51 12.07
CA PHE A 77 -7.96 -2.36 11.01
C PHE A 77 -7.02 -2.42 9.80
N HIS A 78 -6.68 -1.25 9.22
CA HIS A 78 -5.78 -1.18 8.07
C HIS A 78 -4.36 -1.59 8.45
N ALA A 79 -3.91 -1.27 9.67
CA ALA A 79 -2.61 -1.70 10.17
C ALA A 79 -2.47 -3.22 10.18
N LEU A 80 -3.49 -3.92 10.68
CA LEU A 80 -3.48 -5.39 10.71
C LEU A 80 -3.57 -5.98 9.30
N VAL A 81 -4.54 -5.51 8.50
CA VAL A 81 -4.76 -6.04 7.15
C VAL A 81 -3.55 -5.81 6.26
N LEU A 82 -3.01 -4.59 6.21
CA LEU A 82 -1.86 -4.27 5.38
C LEU A 82 -0.57 -4.91 5.90
N GLY A 83 -0.39 -5.01 7.23
CA GLY A 83 0.76 -5.69 7.80
C GLY A 83 0.83 -7.16 7.37
N VAL A 84 -0.26 -7.90 7.57
CA VAL A 84 -0.35 -9.31 7.16
C VAL A 84 -0.21 -9.46 5.65
N LEU A 85 -0.88 -8.62 4.88
CA LEU A 85 -0.84 -8.63 3.42
C LEU A 85 0.57 -8.37 2.88
N CYS A 86 1.27 -7.36 3.41
CA CYS A 86 2.65 -7.05 3.01
C CYS A 86 3.62 -8.18 3.35
N PHE A 87 3.43 -8.86 4.49
CA PHE A 87 4.20 -10.05 4.85
C PHE A 87 4.05 -11.14 3.80
N PHE A 88 2.81 -11.48 3.42
CA PHE A 88 2.56 -12.50 2.41
C PHE A 88 3.04 -12.09 1.01
N ILE A 89 2.88 -10.84 0.62
CA ILE A 89 3.39 -10.33 -0.66
C ILE A 89 4.91 -10.46 -0.72
N SER A 90 5.63 -10.06 0.33
CA SER A 90 7.09 -10.19 0.39
C SER A 90 7.52 -11.65 0.25
N LEU A 91 6.86 -12.57 0.98
CA LEU A 91 7.12 -14.00 0.89
C LEU A 91 6.86 -14.55 -0.51
N LEU A 92 5.73 -14.19 -1.14
CA LEU A 92 5.39 -14.63 -2.50
C LEU A 92 6.37 -14.12 -3.55
N VAL A 93 6.73 -12.84 -3.48
CA VAL A 93 7.68 -12.24 -4.43
C VAL A 93 9.06 -12.86 -4.27
N ARG A 94 9.50 -13.14 -3.05
CA ARG A 94 10.81 -13.72 -2.81
C ARG A 94 10.92 -15.17 -3.28
N VAL A 95 9.85 -15.97 -3.13
CA VAL A 95 9.88 -17.41 -3.41
C VAL A 95 9.43 -17.75 -4.83
N TYR A 96 8.41 -17.06 -5.34
CA TYR A 96 7.73 -17.45 -6.58
C TYR A 96 7.77 -16.42 -7.69
N LEU A 97 7.91 -15.14 -7.40
CA LEU A 97 7.72 -14.07 -8.36
C LEU A 97 9.00 -13.23 -8.50
N GLN A 98 9.20 -12.68 -9.70
CA GLN A 98 10.26 -11.70 -9.93
C GLN A 98 9.72 -10.29 -9.67
N SER A 99 10.56 -9.38 -9.15
CA SER A 99 10.19 -7.97 -8.88
C SER A 99 10.04 -7.16 -10.17
N ASN A 100 9.03 -7.47 -10.97
CA ASN A 100 8.69 -6.82 -12.22
C ASN A 100 7.43 -5.96 -12.08
N ILE A 101 7.20 -5.03 -13.03
CA ILE A 101 5.99 -4.20 -13.05
C ILE A 101 4.71 -5.05 -13.19
N ALA A 102 4.77 -6.17 -13.92
CA ALA A 102 3.63 -7.08 -14.03
C ALA A 102 3.27 -7.71 -12.68
N THR A 103 4.28 -8.11 -11.91
CA THR A 103 4.09 -8.61 -10.54
C THR A 103 3.54 -7.52 -9.61
N ALA A 104 4.01 -6.27 -9.75
CA ALA A 104 3.50 -5.14 -8.98
C ALA A 104 2.01 -4.88 -9.29
N LEU A 105 1.63 -4.93 -10.56
CA LEU A 105 0.23 -4.79 -10.96
C LEU A 105 -0.61 -5.94 -10.40
N LEU A 106 -0.14 -7.18 -10.51
CA LEU A 106 -0.85 -8.34 -9.99
C LEU A 106 -1.04 -8.27 -8.46
N THR A 107 0.04 -8.04 -7.72
CA THR A 107 0.00 -7.92 -6.25
C THR A 107 -0.79 -6.69 -5.81
N GLY A 108 -0.74 -5.59 -6.57
CA GLY A 108 -1.54 -4.39 -6.32
C GLY A 108 -3.03 -4.64 -6.55
N ILE A 109 -3.42 -5.25 -7.68
CA ILE A 109 -4.81 -5.59 -7.98
C ILE A 109 -5.37 -6.49 -6.86
N VAL A 110 -4.68 -7.55 -6.52
CA VAL A 110 -5.13 -8.50 -5.50
C VAL A 110 -5.08 -7.86 -4.10
N GLY A 111 -3.98 -7.19 -3.76
CA GLY A 111 -3.77 -6.64 -2.42
C GLY A 111 -4.71 -5.48 -2.09
N ILE A 112 -4.81 -4.49 -2.98
CA ILE A 112 -5.72 -3.35 -2.79
C ILE A 112 -7.17 -3.86 -2.85
N GLY A 113 -7.49 -4.77 -3.78
CA GLY A 113 -8.81 -5.38 -3.90
C GLY A 113 -9.22 -6.11 -2.63
N LEU A 114 -8.33 -6.94 -2.08
CA LEU A 114 -8.57 -7.66 -0.82
C LEU A 114 -8.80 -6.68 0.34
N THR A 115 -7.97 -5.65 0.46
CA THR A 115 -8.11 -4.64 1.53
C THR A 115 -9.44 -3.91 1.44
N VAL A 116 -9.84 -3.49 0.23
CA VAL A 116 -11.12 -2.81 -0.02
C VAL A 116 -12.31 -3.74 0.24
N CYS A 117 -12.24 -5.01 -0.20
CA CYS A 117 -13.28 -6.00 0.06
C CYS A 117 -13.44 -6.31 1.55
N LEU A 118 -12.33 -6.46 2.28
CA LEU A 118 -12.37 -6.67 3.73
C LEU A 118 -12.94 -5.46 4.45
N GLN A 119 -12.52 -4.25 4.06
CA GLN A 119 -13.07 -3.00 4.62
C GLN A 119 -14.58 -2.92 4.39
N TRP A 120 -15.05 -3.18 3.17
CA TRP A 120 -16.47 -3.21 2.87
C TRP A 120 -17.22 -4.26 3.68
N PHE A 121 -16.69 -5.48 3.75
CA PHE A 121 -17.32 -6.59 4.47
C PHE A 121 -17.43 -6.32 5.97
N PHE A 122 -16.34 -5.95 6.64
CA PHE A 122 -16.34 -5.77 8.10
C PHE A 122 -17.04 -4.49 8.56
N LEU A 123 -16.93 -3.41 7.80
CA LEU A 123 -17.43 -2.10 8.24
C LEU A 123 -18.84 -1.78 7.73
N TYR A 124 -19.22 -2.30 6.57
CA TYR A 124 -20.47 -1.87 5.92
C TYR A 124 -21.48 -2.98 5.71
N PHE A 125 -21.07 -4.21 5.47
CA PHE A 125 -22.01 -5.32 5.20
C PHE A 125 -23.00 -5.54 6.34
N PHE A 126 -22.55 -5.45 7.59
CA PHE A 126 -23.38 -5.64 8.78
C PHE A 126 -24.07 -4.36 9.27
N ARG A 127 -23.73 -3.19 8.76
CA ARG A 127 -24.14 -1.90 9.34
C ARG A 127 -25.12 -1.11 8.48
N TYR A 128 -25.23 -1.41 7.18
CA TYR A 128 -26.08 -0.66 6.25
C TYR A 128 -27.10 -1.54 5.53
N SER A 129 -28.29 -0.96 5.28
CA SER A 129 -29.42 -1.63 4.61
C SER A 129 -29.20 -1.87 3.11
N HIS A 130 -28.28 -1.13 2.46
CA HIS A 130 -27.97 -1.28 1.03
C HIS A 130 -26.45 -1.40 0.78
N PRO A 131 -25.82 -2.53 1.17
CA PRO A 131 -24.36 -2.69 1.08
C PRO A 131 -23.83 -2.73 -0.36
N SER A 132 -24.59 -3.24 -1.32
CA SER A 132 -24.21 -3.33 -2.73
C SER A 132 -24.11 -1.95 -3.41
N TYR A 133 -25.00 -1.02 -3.07
CA TYR A 133 -24.95 0.35 -3.59
C TYR A 133 -23.67 1.08 -3.12
N ALA A 134 -23.31 0.94 -1.86
CA ALA A 134 -22.08 1.52 -1.30
C ALA A 134 -20.83 0.95 -1.99
N PHE A 135 -20.83 -0.35 -2.30
CA PHE A 135 -19.71 -0.99 -3.00
C PHE A 135 -19.48 -0.38 -4.38
N THR A 136 -20.53 -0.29 -5.20
CA THR A 136 -20.40 0.17 -6.60
C THR A 136 -20.14 1.66 -6.73
N HIS A 137 -20.71 2.50 -5.86
CA HIS A 137 -20.62 3.96 -5.98
C HIS A 137 -19.50 4.58 -5.18
N HIS A 138 -18.97 3.90 -4.16
CA HIS A 138 -17.92 4.47 -3.31
C HIS A 138 -16.62 3.65 -3.33
N TYR A 139 -16.69 2.33 -3.13
CA TYR A 139 -15.51 1.49 -3.00
C TYR A 139 -14.87 1.15 -4.35
N LEU A 140 -15.65 0.88 -5.38
CA LEU A 140 -15.14 0.55 -6.70
C LEU A 140 -14.40 1.73 -7.36
N PRO A 141 -14.91 2.97 -7.37
CA PRO A 141 -14.16 4.12 -7.87
C PRO A 141 -12.88 4.39 -7.06
N LYS A 142 -12.95 4.25 -5.73
CA LYS A 142 -11.78 4.38 -4.85
C LYS A 142 -10.70 3.36 -5.21
N TYR A 143 -11.08 2.11 -5.43
CA TYR A 143 -10.18 1.03 -5.83
C TYR A 143 -9.49 1.31 -7.17
N LEU A 144 -10.26 1.64 -8.20
CA LEU A 144 -9.73 1.94 -9.54
C LEU A 144 -8.81 3.16 -9.53
N TYR A 145 -9.19 4.20 -8.80
CA TYR A 145 -8.39 5.42 -8.69
C TYR A 145 -7.08 5.17 -7.93
N THR A 146 -7.12 4.39 -6.86
CA THR A 146 -5.91 3.98 -6.12
C THR A 146 -4.98 3.15 -7.01
N LEU A 147 -5.53 2.27 -7.82
CA LEU A 147 -4.77 1.38 -8.70
C LEU A 147 -4.05 2.14 -9.82
N LEU A 148 -4.60 3.27 -10.26
CA LEU A 148 -3.97 4.15 -11.24
C LEU A 148 -2.61 4.72 -10.75
N PHE A 149 -2.47 4.96 -9.45
CA PHE A 149 -1.22 5.44 -8.85
C PHE A 149 -0.18 4.35 -8.60
N LEU A 150 -0.56 3.08 -8.69
CA LEU A 150 0.33 1.96 -8.40
C LEU A 150 1.61 1.96 -9.27
N PRO A 151 1.55 2.12 -10.61
CA PRO A 151 2.76 2.15 -11.42
C PRO A 151 3.68 3.32 -11.07
N LEU A 152 3.12 4.49 -10.76
CA LEU A 152 3.90 5.66 -10.39
C LEU A 152 4.69 5.40 -9.10
N VAL A 153 4.02 4.90 -8.06
CA VAL A 153 4.64 4.56 -6.78
C VAL A 153 5.62 3.39 -6.92
N TYR A 154 5.32 2.42 -7.78
CA TYR A 154 6.24 1.31 -8.08
C TYR A 154 7.57 1.81 -8.66
N PHE A 155 7.55 2.73 -9.63
CA PHE A 155 8.78 3.28 -10.20
C PHE A 155 9.58 4.09 -9.16
N LEU A 156 8.89 4.83 -8.30
CA LEU A 156 9.53 5.56 -7.20
C LEU A 156 10.23 4.60 -6.24
N ASN A 157 9.54 3.58 -5.75
CA ASN A 157 10.09 2.59 -4.83
C ASN A 157 11.19 1.73 -5.47
N ARG A 158 11.06 1.40 -6.75
CA ARG A 158 12.12 0.73 -7.51
C ARG A 158 13.38 1.58 -7.57
N GLY A 159 13.24 2.87 -7.87
CA GLY A 159 14.37 3.81 -7.88
C GLY A 159 15.06 3.92 -6.52
N LEU A 160 14.29 4.07 -5.45
CA LEU A 160 14.81 4.10 -4.08
C LEU A 160 15.53 2.80 -3.70
N SER A 161 14.92 1.66 -3.99
CA SER A 161 15.51 0.36 -3.70
C SER A 161 16.82 0.15 -4.46
N GLN A 162 16.88 0.52 -5.74
CA GLN A 162 18.09 0.36 -6.56
C GLN A 162 19.20 1.33 -6.14
N ALA A 163 18.87 2.58 -5.80
CA ALA A 163 19.85 3.58 -5.39
C ALA A 163 20.48 3.28 -4.03
N LEU A 164 19.74 2.61 -3.14
CA LEU A 164 20.17 2.39 -1.76
C LEU A 164 20.57 0.94 -1.44
N ARG A 165 20.48 0.00 -2.41
CA ARG A 165 21.03 -1.35 -2.25
C ARG A 165 22.53 -1.36 -2.56
N PRO A 166 23.37 -1.99 -1.71
CA PRO A 166 24.75 -2.28 -2.07
C PRO A 166 24.81 -3.19 -3.29
N GLN A 167 25.76 -2.95 -4.19
CA GLN A 167 25.93 -3.73 -5.44
C GLN A 167 26.17 -5.24 -5.23
N GLU A 168 26.51 -5.68 -4.03
CA GLU A 168 26.74 -7.09 -3.71
C GLU A 168 25.45 -7.90 -3.54
N GLU A 169 24.34 -7.30 -3.13
CA GLU A 169 23.06 -8.00 -3.01
C GLU A 169 22.29 -8.15 -4.35
N SER A 170 22.75 -7.48 -5.40
CA SER A 170 22.12 -7.56 -6.72
C SER A 170 22.57 -8.76 -7.56
N ARG A 171 23.47 -9.60 -7.06
CA ARG A 171 24.05 -10.77 -7.77
C ARG A 171 23.58 -12.13 -7.24
N LEU A 172 22.68 -12.15 -6.26
CA LEU A 172 22.03 -13.35 -5.74
C LEU A 172 20.55 -13.37 -6.12
#